data_e7f994804aa2edd1d0a34a411994c697
#
_entry.id   e7f994804aa2edd1d0a34a411994c697
#
_cell.length_a   1.000
_cell.length_b   1.000
_cell.length_c   1.000
_cell.angle_alpha   90.00
_cell.angle_beta   90.00
_cell.angle_gamma   90.00
#
_symmetry.space_group_name_H-M   'P 1'
#
loop_
_entity.id
_entity.type
_entity.pdbx_description
1 polymer ?
#
loop_
_entity_poly.entity_id
_entity_poly.type
_entity_poly.pdbx_seq_one_letter_code
_entity_poly.pdbx_strand_id
1 'polypeptide(L)'
;MNEKINIYLNFYKECLSPYSRSEYLKPFNHVVIFCREGNLKKDNKIFLDEGKAAYIHTSLDLNAGNNGAVLWCWELVDLENNGIRLSENDAKQYKEISELISIPKRQGDALIRCDTVSFPPSACAFTHTHAGPGIRVLLEGEIRIDGDQSSNLYKAGDAWFENGIEPVFAQATKETSSSFIRVIILPGEFIGKTSITYVNEEDLGKPKTQIYKGYIDEPLK
;
A
#
# COMPACT_ATOMS: atom_id res chain seq x y z
N MET A 1 -22.69 -3.23 18.00
CA MET A 1 -22.08 -3.51 16.68
C MET A 1 -21.50 -2.19 16.19
N ASN A 2 -20.22 -2.15 15.89
CA ASN A 2 -19.64 -0.93 15.31
C ASN A 2 -20.18 -0.75 13.89
N GLU A 3 -20.76 0.41 13.61
CA GLU A 3 -21.24 0.77 12.27
C GLU A 3 -20.07 0.74 11.29
N LYS A 4 -20.29 0.17 10.09
CA LYS A 4 -19.27 0.12 9.03
C LYS A 4 -19.69 0.99 7.86
N ILE A 5 -18.72 1.51 7.12
CA ILE A 5 -18.93 2.20 5.85
C ILE A 5 -18.16 1.47 4.76
N ASN A 6 -18.69 1.55 3.54
CA ASN A 6 -18.02 1.04 2.35
C ASN A 6 -17.31 2.19 1.65
N ILE A 7 -16.05 1.98 1.33
CA ILE A 7 -15.18 2.95 0.64
C ILE A 7 -14.36 2.21 -0.41
N TYR A 8 -13.86 2.93 -1.39
CA TYR A 8 -12.88 2.36 -2.33
C TYR A 8 -11.46 2.51 -1.80
N LEU A 9 -10.69 1.42 -1.89
CA LEU A 9 -9.23 1.44 -1.82
C LEU A 9 -8.71 1.36 -3.25
N ASN A 10 -8.13 2.46 -3.72
CA ASN A 10 -7.58 2.58 -5.06
C ASN A 10 -6.06 2.53 -5.02
N PHE A 11 -5.46 2.03 -6.09
CA PHE A 11 -4.03 2.13 -6.34
C PHE A 11 -3.76 2.76 -7.70
N TYR A 12 -2.84 3.72 -7.73
CA TYR A 12 -2.40 4.44 -8.93
C TYR A 12 -0.89 4.45 -9.04
N LYS A 13 -0.40 4.45 -10.27
CA LYS A 13 0.94 4.91 -10.61
C LYS A 13 0.85 6.31 -11.21
N GLU A 14 1.69 7.21 -10.74
CA GLU A 14 1.73 8.59 -11.20
C GLU A 14 3.16 8.95 -11.60
N CYS A 15 3.31 9.52 -12.80
CA CYS A 15 4.58 10.03 -13.30
C CYS A 15 4.47 11.56 -13.43
N LEU A 16 5.32 12.26 -12.70
CA LEU A 16 5.39 13.71 -12.67
C LEU A 16 6.62 14.19 -13.45
N SER A 17 6.41 15.11 -14.40
CA SER A 17 7.49 15.82 -15.07
C SER A 17 8.28 16.69 -14.07
N PRO A 18 9.55 17.06 -14.36
CA PRO A 18 10.30 17.97 -13.54
C PRO A 18 9.52 19.25 -13.20
N TYR A 19 9.49 19.62 -11.93
CA TYR A 19 8.84 20.82 -11.39
C TYR A 19 7.30 20.86 -11.53
N SER A 20 6.66 19.83 -12.07
CA SER A 20 5.20 19.79 -12.16
C SER A 20 4.56 19.76 -10.77
N ARG A 21 3.39 20.40 -10.66
CA ARG A 21 2.61 20.49 -9.43
C ARG A 21 1.69 19.28 -9.30
N SER A 22 1.59 18.73 -8.10
CA SER A 22 0.61 17.72 -7.73
C SER A 22 -0.19 18.23 -6.54
N GLU A 23 -1.50 18.35 -6.72
CA GLU A 23 -2.42 18.79 -5.69
C GLU A 23 -3.13 17.60 -5.06
N TYR A 24 -3.03 17.47 -3.74
CA TYR A 24 -3.80 16.53 -2.94
C TYR A 24 -4.97 17.27 -2.33
N LEU A 25 -6.02 17.46 -3.16
CA LEU A 25 -7.18 18.26 -2.82
C LEU A 25 -8.33 17.31 -2.46
N LYS A 26 -8.62 17.13 -1.20
CA LYS A 26 -9.99 16.97 -0.67
C LYS A 26 -9.97 16.60 0.80
N PRO A 27 -10.88 17.18 1.62
CA PRO A 27 -10.88 17.01 3.07
C PRO A 27 -11.24 15.58 3.54
N PHE A 28 -11.56 14.64 2.66
CA PHE A 28 -12.03 13.31 3.02
C PHE A 28 -11.21 12.14 2.44
N ASN A 29 -10.14 12.42 1.70
CA ASN A 29 -9.33 11.36 1.12
C ASN A 29 -8.10 11.10 1.97
N HIS A 30 -7.87 9.84 2.27
CA HIS A 30 -6.65 9.38 2.89
C HIS A 30 -5.75 8.84 1.79
N VAL A 31 -4.56 9.39 1.64
CA VAL A 31 -3.61 9.01 0.60
C VAL A 31 -2.30 8.59 1.22
N VAL A 32 -1.80 7.41 0.85
CA VAL A 32 -0.40 7.02 1.06
C VAL A 32 0.34 7.16 -0.25
N ILE A 33 1.45 7.86 -0.22
CA ILE A 33 2.35 8.02 -1.35
C ILE A 33 3.66 7.34 -1.02
N PHE A 34 4.14 6.49 -1.91
CA PHE A 34 5.50 5.99 -1.92
C PHE A 34 6.24 6.60 -3.12
N CYS A 35 7.36 7.28 -2.87
CA CYS A 35 8.19 7.81 -3.92
C CYS A 35 9.10 6.70 -4.46
N ARG A 36 8.80 6.20 -5.67
CA ARG A 36 9.54 5.14 -6.32
C ARG A 36 10.84 5.65 -6.94
N GLU A 37 10.78 6.87 -7.52
CA GLU A 37 11.92 7.55 -8.15
C GLU A 37 11.78 9.06 -7.99
N GLY A 38 12.90 9.77 -7.85
CA GLY A 38 12.94 11.22 -7.72
C GLY A 38 12.53 11.70 -6.33
N ASN A 39 11.85 12.83 -6.26
CA ASN A 39 11.35 13.38 -4.99
C ASN A 39 10.21 14.38 -5.18
N LEU A 40 9.48 14.62 -4.09
CA LEU A 40 8.48 15.68 -3.97
C LEU A 40 8.99 16.78 -3.02
N LYS A 41 8.70 18.03 -3.36
CA LYS A 41 9.05 19.22 -2.59
C LYS A 41 7.80 19.97 -2.14
N LYS A 42 7.88 20.53 -0.94
CA LYS A 42 6.98 21.54 -0.40
C LYS A 42 7.81 22.78 -0.06
N ASP A 43 7.39 23.95 -0.54
CA ASP A 43 8.09 25.23 -0.28
C ASP A 43 9.62 25.12 -0.58
N ASN A 44 9.98 24.51 -1.71
CA ASN A 44 11.34 24.25 -2.17
C ASN A 44 12.18 23.33 -1.28
N LYS A 45 11.61 22.69 -0.24
CA LYS A 45 12.27 21.69 0.60
C LYS A 45 11.78 20.30 0.24
N ILE A 46 12.65 19.30 0.31
CA ILE A 46 12.28 17.90 0.13
C ILE A 46 11.22 17.54 1.19
N PHE A 47 10.02 17.17 0.72
CA PHE A 47 8.93 16.65 1.53
C PHE A 47 8.96 15.12 1.55
N LEU A 48 9.17 14.50 0.38
CA LEU A 48 9.21 13.04 0.22
C LEU A 48 10.33 12.68 -0.75
N ASP A 49 11.25 11.86 -0.30
CA ASP A 49 12.40 11.40 -1.08
C ASP A 49 12.22 9.97 -1.58
N GLU A 50 13.04 9.56 -2.53
CA GLU A 50 13.06 8.21 -3.08
C GLU A 50 13.14 7.13 -1.99
N GLY A 51 12.36 6.05 -2.15
CA GLY A 51 12.29 4.94 -1.20
C GLY A 51 11.63 5.29 0.14
N LYS A 52 10.89 6.40 0.22
CA LYS A 52 10.12 6.83 1.40
C LYS A 52 8.64 6.85 1.09
N ALA A 53 7.83 6.78 2.15
CA ALA A 53 6.38 6.92 2.09
C ALA A 53 5.89 8.06 3.00
N ALA A 54 4.77 8.67 2.62
CA ALA A 54 4.07 9.68 3.42
C ALA A 54 2.57 9.39 3.41
N TYR A 55 1.92 9.67 4.54
CA TYR A 55 0.46 9.64 4.68
C TYR A 55 -0.08 11.08 4.68
N ILE A 56 -1.00 11.33 3.77
CA ILE A 56 -1.64 12.64 3.56
C ILE A 56 -3.13 12.48 3.83
N HIS A 57 -3.65 13.29 4.74
CA HIS A 57 -5.07 13.35 5.11
C HIS A 57 -5.62 14.78 5.15
N THR A 58 -4.83 15.75 4.68
CA THR A 58 -5.19 17.16 4.53
C THR A 58 -4.80 17.63 3.14
N SER A 59 -5.41 18.73 2.69
CA SER A 59 -5.01 19.35 1.41
C SER A 59 -3.53 19.71 1.45
N LEU A 60 -2.80 19.34 0.41
CA LEU A 60 -1.36 19.53 0.31
C LEU A 60 -0.95 19.75 -1.14
N ASP A 61 -0.19 20.83 -1.38
CA ASP A 61 0.43 21.12 -2.65
C ASP A 61 1.88 20.69 -2.64
N LEU A 62 2.29 19.91 -3.62
CA LEU A 62 3.63 19.43 -3.79
C LEU A 62 4.12 19.69 -5.22
N ASN A 63 5.42 19.86 -5.37
CA ASN A 63 6.05 19.93 -6.68
C ASN A 63 7.05 18.79 -6.84
N ALA A 64 7.10 18.22 -8.03
CA ALA A 64 8.15 17.28 -8.38
C ALA A 64 9.52 17.97 -8.35
N GLY A 65 10.55 17.22 -7.98
CA GLY A 65 11.92 17.70 -7.99
C GLY A 65 12.47 17.92 -9.41
N ASN A 66 13.77 18.21 -9.48
CA ASN A 66 14.47 18.56 -10.72
C ASN A 66 14.45 17.44 -11.77
N ASN A 67 14.29 16.19 -11.36
CA ASN A 67 14.26 15.01 -12.23
C ASN A 67 12.84 14.44 -12.39
N GLY A 68 11.81 15.16 -11.91
CA GLY A 68 10.46 14.62 -11.83
C GLY A 68 10.28 13.68 -10.64
N ALA A 69 9.21 12.89 -10.67
CA ALA A 69 8.96 11.84 -9.69
C ALA A 69 8.09 10.72 -10.28
N VAL A 70 8.33 9.49 -9.84
CA VAL A 70 7.45 8.33 -10.04
C VAL A 70 6.89 7.96 -8.69
N LEU A 71 5.57 7.99 -8.59
CA LEU A 71 4.85 7.80 -7.34
C LEU A 71 3.92 6.60 -7.43
N TRP A 72 3.86 5.84 -6.36
CA TRP A 72 2.85 4.83 -6.12
C TRP A 72 1.92 5.35 -5.03
N CYS A 73 0.64 5.43 -5.37
CA CYS A 73 -0.35 6.10 -4.54
C CYS A 73 -1.49 5.15 -4.19
N TRP A 74 -1.79 5.00 -2.90
CA TRP A 74 -2.98 4.31 -2.39
C TRP A 74 -3.92 5.35 -1.82
N GLU A 75 -5.19 5.29 -2.23
CA GLU A 75 -6.18 6.28 -1.86
C GLU A 75 -7.45 5.61 -1.33
N LEU A 76 -7.93 6.08 -0.18
CA LEU A 76 -9.26 5.74 0.32
C LEU A 76 -10.23 6.84 -0.07
N VAL A 77 -11.28 6.50 -0.79
CA VAL A 77 -12.31 7.44 -1.25
C VAL A 77 -13.71 6.90 -0.96
N ASP A 78 -14.62 7.80 -0.65
CA ASP A 78 -16.03 7.44 -0.49
C ASP A 78 -16.68 7.06 -1.84
N LEU A 79 -17.89 6.48 -1.77
CA LEU A 79 -18.62 6.00 -2.95
C LEU A 79 -19.02 7.14 -3.90
N GLU A 80 -19.22 8.34 -3.39
CA GLU A 80 -19.73 9.49 -4.16
C GLU A 80 -18.59 10.19 -4.93
N ASN A 81 -17.37 10.14 -4.37
CA ASN A 81 -16.21 10.84 -4.89
C ASN A 81 -15.21 9.95 -5.59
N ASN A 82 -15.64 8.88 -6.25
CA ASN A 82 -14.81 7.86 -6.90
C ASN A 82 -13.59 8.47 -7.66
N GLY A 83 -12.66 8.94 -6.87
CA GLY A 83 -11.30 9.34 -7.05
C GLY A 83 -10.85 9.71 -8.47
N ILE A 84 -11.30 10.86 -8.97
CA ILE A 84 -10.56 11.54 -10.02
C ILE A 84 -9.69 12.58 -9.33
N ARG A 85 -8.44 12.25 -9.11
CA ARG A 85 -7.42 13.25 -8.84
C ARG A 85 -7.27 14.12 -10.07
N LEU A 86 -7.51 15.40 -9.92
CA LEU A 86 -7.16 16.37 -10.94
C LEU A 86 -5.67 16.65 -10.77
N SER A 87 -4.83 15.98 -11.51
CA SER A 87 -3.47 16.46 -11.74
C SER A 87 -3.54 17.49 -12.86
N GLU A 88 -2.99 18.68 -12.64
CA GLU A 88 -2.83 19.63 -13.73
C GLU A 88 -1.90 19.06 -14.81
N ASN A 89 -2.31 19.17 -16.01
CA ASN A 89 -1.76 19.05 -17.38
C ASN A 89 -0.52 18.19 -17.69
N ASP A 90 0.34 17.79 -16.75
CA ASP A 90 1.61 17.09 -17.01
C ASP A 90 1.81 15.78 -16.22
N ALA A 91 0.84 15.34 -15.43
CA ALA A 91 0.92 14.07 -14.74
C ALA A 91 0.16 12.97 -15.49
N LYS A 92 0.84 11.87 -15.78
CA LYS A 92 0.20 10.66 -16.28
C LYS A 92 -0.17 9.78 -15.09
N GLN A 93 -1.47 9.59 -14.86
CA GLN A 93 -1.99 8.69 -13.85
C GLN A 93 -2.54 7.42 -14.49
N TYR A 94 -2.18 6.28 -13.90
CA TYR A 94 -2.68 4.97 -14.32
C TYR A 94 -3.31 4.30 -13.09
N LYS A 95 -4.65 4.26 -13.05
CA LYS A 95 -5.38 3.49 -12.04
C LYS A 95 -5.28 2.01 -12.36
N GLU A 96 -4.72 1.22 -11.47
CA GLU A 96 -4.50 -0.21 -11.68
C GLU A 96 -5.47 -1.09 -10.89
N ILE A 97 -5.79 -0.70 -9.65
CA ILE A 97 -6.69 -1.45 -8.77
C ILE A 97 -7.70 -0.50 -8.14
N SER A 98 -8.93 -0.98 -8.00
CA SER A 98 -10.00 -0.27 -7.30
C SER A 98 -10.89 -1.30 -6.63
N GLU A 99 -10.81 -1.42 -5.31
CA GLU A 99 -11.53 -2.42 -4.54
C GLU A 99 -12.45 -1.78 -3.52
N LEU A 100 -13.68 -2.27 -3.46
CA LEU A 100 -14.64 -1.84 -2.45
C LEU A 100 -14.36 -2.58 -1.15
N ILE A 101 -14.00 -1.83 -0.11
CA ILE A 101 -13.72 -2.37 1.21
C ILE A 101 -14.68 -1.82 2.26
N SER A 102 -14.85 -2.56 3.36
CA SER A 102 -15.70 -2.17 4.48
C SER A 102 -14.83 -1.88 5.70
N ILE A 103 -14.91 -0.66 6.22
CA ILE A 103 -14.13 -0.22 7.38
C ILE A 103 -15.04 0.27 8.51
N PRO A 104 -14.59 0.29 9.78
CA PRO A 104 -15.31 0.97 10.86
C PRO A 104 -15.58 2.44 10.51
N LYS A 105 -16.79 2.91 10.78
CA LYS A 105 -17.20 4.28 10.48
C LYS A 105 -16.59 5.30 11.45
N ARG A 106 -16.37 4.89 12.70
CA ARG A 106 -15.88 5.81 13.73
C ARG A 106 -14.41 6.10 13.50
N GLN A 107 -14.06 7.39 13.49
CA GLN A 107 -12.70 7.86 13.40
C GLN A 107 -11.81 7.22 14.49
N GLY A 108 -10.64 6.72 14.09
CA GLY A 108 -9.70 6.04 14.98
C GLY A 108 -9.98 4.55 15.22
N ASP A 109 -11.15 4.02 14.83
CA ASP A 109 -11.44 2.58 14.93
C ASP A 109 -10.77 1.77 13.79
N ALA A 110 -10.21 2.45 12.79
CA ALA A 110 -9.37 1.87 11.75
C ALA A 110 -8.01 2.56 11.70
N LEU A 111 -7.00 1.86 11.25
CA LEU A 111 -5.66 2.40 10.98
C LEU A 111 -5.23 2.10 9.55
N ILE A 112 -4.34 2.93 9.05
CA ILE A 112 -3.64 2.74 7.79
C ILE A 112 -2.18 2.39 8.08
N ARG A 113 -1.71 1.29 7.50
CA ARG A 113 -0.32 0.83 7.62
C ARG A 113 0.32 0.75 6.25
N CYS A 114 1.55 1.28 6.16
CA CYS A 114 2.41 1.10 5.00
C CYS A 114 3.75 0.53 5.46
N ASP A 115 4.14 -0.58 4.89
CA ASP A 115 5.42 -1.23 5.13
C ASP A 115 5.94 -1.95 3.86
N THR A 116 7.23 -2.27 3.85
CA THR A 116 7.80 -3.22 2.90
C THR A 116 8.05 -4.55 3.59
N VAL A 117 7.88 -5.63 2.80
CA VAL A 117 8.17 -6.99 3.21
C VAL A 117 9.15 -7.59 2.20
N SER A 118 10.34 -7.97 2.67
CA SER A 118 11.39 -8.55 1.84
C SER A 118 11.58 -10.03 2.17
N PHE A 119 11.83 -10.81 1.13
CA PHE A 119 12.01 -12.25 1.18
C PHE A 119 13.38 -12.61 0.60
N PRO A 120 14.27 -13.26 1.35
CA PRO A 120 15.43 -13.92 0.76
C PRO A 120 15.04 -14.95 -0.31
N PRO A 121 15.97 -15.36 -1.19
CA PRO A 121 15.71 -16.43 -2.15
C PRO A 121 15.13 -17.67 -1.48
N SER A 122 14.12 -18.28 -2.08
CA SER A 122 13.36 -19.44 -1.57
C SER A 122 12.55 -19.20 -0.28
N ALA A 123 12.63 -18.03 0.33
CA ALA A 123 11.84 -17.73 1.53
C ALA A 123 10.34 -17.69 1.24
N CYS A 124 9.54 -18.07 2.23
CA CYS A 124 8.08 -18.04 2.12
C CYS A 124 7.44 -17.39 3.35
N ALA A 125 6.24 -16.85 3.16
CA ALA A 125 5.28 -16.64 4.23
C ALA A 125 4.30 -17.82 4.19
N PHE A 126 4.29 -18.62 5.26
CA PHE A 126 3.37 -19.75 5.41
C PHE A 126 1.92 -19.27 5.31
N THR A 127 1.01 -20.19 5.00
CA THR A 127 -0.40 -19.86 4.80
C THR A 127 -0.97 -19.08 5.98
N HIS A 128 -1.46 -17.90 5.70
CA HIS A 128 -1.92 -16.94 6.71
C HIS A 128 -3.06 -16.07 6.19
N THR A 129 -3.77 -15.46 7.13
CA THR A 129 -4.74 -14.39 6.88
C THR A 129 -4.21 -13.07 7.44
N HIS A 130 -4.82 -11.97 7.03
CA HIS A 130 -4.56 -10.64 7.57
C HIS A 130 -5.79 -10.10 8.30
N ALA A 131 -5.59 -9.23 9.28
CA ALA A 131 -6.67 -8.59 10.02
C ALA A 131 -7.48 -7.57 9.19
N GLY A 132 -7.10 -7.31 7.96
CA GLY A 132 -7.83 -6.41 7.06
C GLY A 132 -7.32 -6.41 5.63
N PRO A 133 -8.04 -5.73 4.72
CA PRO A 133 -7.74 -5.67 3.30
C PRO A 133 -6.56 -4.75 2.99
N GLY A 134 -5.92 -4.99 1.85
CA GLY A 134 -4.86 -4.09 1.38
C GLY A 134 -4.38 -4.40 -0.03
N ILE A 135 -3.67 -3.46 -0.63
CA ILE A 135 -3.05 -3.58 -1.94
C ILE A 135 -1.53 -3.61 -1.78
N ARG A 136 -0.91 -4.56 -2.46
CA ARG A 136 0.53 -4.79 -2.52
C ARG A 136 1.03 -4.44 -3.90
N VAL A 137 2.29 -4.01 -3.97
CA VAL A 137 2.99 -3.76 -5.25
C VAL A 137 4.41 -4.31 -5.13
N LEU A 138 4.81 -5.15 -6.08
CA LEU A 138 6.15 -5.72 -6.05
C LEU A 138 7.18 -4.64 -6.42
N LEU A 139 8.15 -4.42 -5.54
CA LEU A 139 9.26 -3.47 -5.73
C LEU A 139 10.37 -4.08 -6.59
N GLU A 140 10.70 -5.34 -6.32
CA GLU A 140 11.81 -6.05 -6.97
C GLU A 140 11.63 -7.56 -6.88
N GLY A 141 12.29 -8.26 -7.80
CA GLY A 141 12.26 -9.72 -7.89
C GLY A 141 10.97 -10.26 -8.47
N GLU A 142 10.66 -11.49 -8.12
CA GLU A 142 9.41 -12.19 -8.45
C GLU A 142 8.89 -12.90 -7.21
N ILE A 143 7.57 -12.94 -7.04
CA ILE A 143 6.91 -13.62 -5.93
C ILE A 143 5.69 -14.37 -6.42
N ARG A 144 5.53 -15.61 -5.98
CA ARG A 144 4.31 -16.38 -6.17
C ARG A 144 3.40 -16.18 -4.98
N ILE A 145 2.13 -15.87 -5.27
CA ILE A 145 1.06 -15.78 -4.28
C ILE A 145 0.02 -16.83 -4.60
N ASP A 146 -0.18 -17.76 -3.68
CA ASP A 146 -1.20 -18.80 -3.77
C ASP A 146 -2.37 -18.43 -2.84
N GLY A 147 -3.58 -18.38 -3.40
CA GLY A 147 -4.85 -18.29 -2.68
C GLY A 147 -5.59 -19.62 -2.75
N ASP A 148 -6.86 -19.63 -2.34
CA ASP A 148 -7.67 -20.87 -2.28
C ASP A 148 -7.78 -21.58 -3.64
N GLN A 149 -8.00 -20.81 -4.72
CA GLN A 149 -8.19 -21.34 -6.09
C GLN A 149 -7.29 -20.67 -7.12
N SER A 150 -6.25 -19.97 -6.69
CA SER A 150 -5.38 -19.19 -7.57
C SER A 150 -3.91 -19.34 -7.17
N SER A 151 -3.05 -19.34 -8.18
CA SER A 151 -1.60 -19.26 -8.01
C SER A 151 -1.07 -18.30 -9.05
N ASN A 152 -0.60 -17.15 -8.61
CA ASN A 152 -0.17 -16.07 -9.49
C ASN A 152 1.30 -15.73 -9.23
N LEU A 153 2.06 -15.54 -10.30
CA LEU A 153 3.43 -15.04 -10.24
C LEU A 153 3.42 -13.54 -10.57
N TYR A 154 3.86 -12.73 -9.61
CA TYR A 154 3.98 -11.28 -9.74
C TYR A 154 5.44 -10.89 -9.99
N LYS A 155 5.64 -9.85 -10.82
CA LYS A 155 6.92 -9.25 -11.17
C LYS A 155 7.01 -7.82 -10.68
N ALA A 156 8.22 -7.26 -10.67
CA ALA A 156 8.44 -5.87 -10.25
C ALA A 156 7.50 -4.90 -11.00
N GLY A 157 6.75 -4.12 -10.24
CA GLY A 157 5.71 -3.22 -10.72
C GLY A 157 4.30 -3.80 -10.71
N ASP A 158 4.11 -5.12 -10.64
CA ASP A 158 2.77 -5.71 -10.56
C ASP A 158 2.13 -5.44 -9.19
N ALA A 159 0.83 -5.19 -9.21
CA ALA A 159 0.03 -4.95 -8.01
C ALA A 159 -1.04 -6.04 -7.83
N TRP A 160 -1.38 -6.33 -6.57
CA TRP A 160 -2.48 -7.25 -6.23
C TRP A 160 -3.20 -6.82 -4.96
N PHE A 161 -4.45 -7.24 -4.87
CA PHE A 161 -5.29 -7.02 -3.70
C PHE A 161 -5.43 -8.30 -2.89
N GLU A 162 -5.46 -8.17 -1.56
CA GLU A 162 -5.86 -9.21 -0.63
C GLU A 162 -6.94 -8.65 0.30
N ASN A 163 -8.06 -9.36 0.41
CA ASN A 163 -9.19 -8.93 1.26
C ASN A 163 -8.93 -9.13 2.77
N GLY A 164 -7.85 -9.81 3.11
CA GLY A 164 -7.41 -10.08 4.47
C GLY A 164 -7.96 -11.36 5.07
N ILE A 165 -9.20 -11.73 4.81
CA ILE A 165 -9.83 -12.91 5.40
C ILE A 165 -9.54 -14.21 4.65
N GLU A 166 -9.23 -14.14 3.35
CA GLU A 166 -8.84 -15.30 2.56
C GLU A 166 -7.40 -15.68 2.85
N PRO A 167 -7.14 -16.99 3.07
CA PRO A 167 -5.78 -17.48 3.29
C PRO A 167 -4.89 -17.28 2.06
N VAL A 168 -3.67 -16.82 2.27
CA VAL A 168 -2.66 -16.66 1.23
C VAL A 168 -1.32 -17.27 1.67
N PHE A 169 -0.61 -17.86 0.71
CA PHE A 169 0.77 -18.31 0.85
C PHE A 169 1.64 -17.51 -0.12
N ALA A 170 2.80 -17.04 0.32
CA ALA A 170 3.70 -16.26 -0.53
C ALA A 170 5.09 -16.89 -0.57
N GLN A 171 5.70 -16.97 -1.76
CA GLN A 171 7.05 -17.54 -1.93
C GLN A 171 7.87 -16.76 -2.95
N ALA A 172 9.06 -16.33 -2.54
CA ALA A 172 10.09 -15.82 -3.44
C ALA A 172 10.65 -16.95 -4.32
N THR A 173 11.17 -16.60 -5.49
CA THR A 173 11.89 -17.55 -6.36
C THR A 173 13.16 -18.09 -5.70
N LYS A 174 13.73 -19.15 -6.26
CA LYS A 174 14.98 -19.74 -5.73
C LYS A 174 16.20 -18.90 -6.05
N GLU A 175 16.11 -18.11 -7.13
CA GLU A 175 17.25 -17.42 -7.74
C GLU A 175 17.45 -16.03 -7.16
N THR A 176 16.36 -15.35 -6.79
CA THR A 176 16.41 -13.95 -6.40
C THR A 176 15.60 -13.67 -5.14
N SER A 177 16.02 -12.66 -4.39
CA SER A 177 15.18 -12.05 -3.36
C SER A 177 14.00 -11.34 -4.02
N SER A 178 12.94 -11.16 -3.26
CA SER A 178 11.81 -10.32 -3.66
C SER A 178 11.43 -9.36 -2.53
N SER A 179 10.87 -8.23 -2.90
CA SER A 179 10.36 -7.25 -1.94
C SER A 179 9.11 -6.60 -2.50
N PHE A 180 8.09 -6.44 -1.67
CA PHE A 180 6.92 -5.66 -2.02
C PHE A 180 6.64 -4.58 -0.97
N ILE A 181 5.98 -3.52 -1.39
CA ILE A 181 5.37 -2.53 -0.52
C ILE A 181 3.86 -2.79 -0.46
N ARG A 182 3.27 -2.57 0.68
CA ARG A 182 1.82 -2.70 0.85
C ARG A 182 1.24 -1.54 1.63
N VAL A 183 -0.01 -1.22 1.33
CA VAL A 183 -0.89 -0.45 2.19
C VAL A 183 -2.04 -1.36 2.60
N ILE A 184 -2.26 -1.47 3.91
CA ILE A 184 -3.29 -2.33 4.52
C ILE A 184 -4.11 -1.51 5.49
N ILE A 185 -5.44 -1.72 5.46
CA ILE A 185 -6.38 -1.07 6.38
C ILE A 185 -6.77 -2.08 7.45
N LEU A 186 -6.50 -1.75 8.69
CA LEU A 186 -6.63 -2.65 9.83
C LEU A 186 -7.59 -2.06 10.88
N PRO A 187 -8.19 -2.89 11.75
CA PRO A 187 -8.81 -2.38 12.97
C PRO A 187 -7.80 -1.61 13.83
N GLY A 188 -8.22 -0.53 14.48
CA GLY A 188 -7.35 0.37 15.24
C GLY A 188 -6.55 -0.31 16.36
N GLU A 189 -7.07 -1.41 16.90
CA GLU A 189 -6.40 -2.22 17.94
C GLU A 189 -5.10 -2.90 17.47
N PHE A 190 -4.85 -2.94 16.15
CA PHE A 190 -3.63 -3.51 15.57
C PHE A 190 -2.46 -2.53 15.48
N ILE A 191 -2.60 -1.30 15.94
CA ILE A 191 -1.48 -0.35 15.97
C ILE A 191 -0.28 -0.95 16.72
N GLY A 192 0.89 -0.95 16.08
CA GLY A 192 2.12 -1.55 16.63
C GLY A 192 2.11 -3.07 16.75
N LYS A 193 1.06 -3.77 16.32
CA LYS A 193 0.93 -5.24 16.44
C LYS A 193 0.98 -5.92 15.08
N THR A 194 1.34 -7.21 15.08
CA THR A 194 1.25 -8.04 13.88
C THR A 194 -0.20 -8.18 13.41
N SER A 195 -0.43 -8.13 12.10
CA SER A 195 -1.74 -8.33 11.46
C SER A 195 -1.90 -9.71 10.84
N ILE A 196 -0.90 -10.59 10.96
CA ILE A 196 -0.88 -11.93 10.40
C ILE A 196 -1.39 -12.94 11.42
N THR A 197 -2.27 -13.85 10.95
CA THR A 197 -2.69 -15.05 11.68
C THR A 197 -2.40 -16.27 10.81
N TYR A 198 -1.55 -17.20 11.28
CA TYR A 198 -1.23 -18.43 10.55
C TYR A 198 -2.41 -19.39 10.61
N VAL A 199 -2.71 -20.04 9.48
CA VAL A 199 -3.82 -20.99 9.35
C VAL A 199 -3.48 -22.33 9.99
N ASN A 200 -2.23 -22.81 9.80
CA ASN A 200 -1.79 -24.10 10.33
C ASN A 200 -1.02 -23.89 11.64
N GLU A 201 -1.40 -24.59 12.70
CA GLU A 201 -0.72 -24.52 14.00
C GLU A 201 0.76 -24.91 13.90
N GLU A 202 1.11 -25.87 13.05
CA GLU A 202 2.49 -26.31 12.82
C GLU A 202 3.39 -25.20 12.26
N ASP A 203 2.81 -24.17 11.63
CA ASP A 203 3.55 -23.02 11.07
C ASP A 203 3.93 -21.98 12.13
N LEU A 204 3.31 -22.02 13.31
CA LEU A 204 3.60 -21.07 14.40
C LEU A 204 5.05 -21.17 14.87
N GLY A 205 5.57 -22.40 14.99
CA GLY A 205 6.94 -22.66 15.45
C GLY A 205 8.02 -22.57 14.38
N LYS A 206 7.67 -22.45 13.11
CA LYS A 206 8.64 -22.39 12.00
C LYS A 206 9.35 -21.02 11.93
N PRO A 207 10.63 -21.00 11.51
CA PRO A 207 11.34 -19.73 11.33
C PRO A 207 10.64 -18.81 10.33
N LYS A 208 10.53 -17.53 10.66
CA LYS A 208 10.02 -16.48 9.79
C LYS A 208 11.22 -15.72 9.21
N THR A 209 11.38 -15.77 7.89
CA THR A 209 12.54 -15.21 7.20
C THR A 209 12.25 -13.86 6.53
N GLN A 210 11.01 -13.41 6.58
CA GLN A 210 10.62 -12.11 6.05
C GLN A 210 11.22 -10.98 6.90
N ILE A 211 11.64 -9.91 6.21
CA ILE A 211 12.15 -8.69 6.83
C ILE A 211 11.15 -7.58 6.57
N TYR A 212 10.69 -6.93 7.64
CA TYR A 212 9.72 -5.86 7.60
C TYR A 212 10.38 -4.51 7.83
N LYS A 213 9.99 -3.49 7.05
CA LYS A 213 10.36 -2.10 7.27
C LYS A 213 9.10 -1.24 7.23
N GLY A 214 8.70 -0.71 8.39
CA GLY A 214 7.55 0.17 8.52
C GLY A 214 7.85 1.58 8.02
N TYR A 215 6.85 2.22 7.44
CA TYR A 215 6.82 3.64 7.07
C TYR A 215 5.71 4.38 7.80
N ILE A 216 4.51 3.80 7.85
CA ILE A 216 3.30 4.40 8.39
C ILE A 216 2.58 3.32 9.22
N ASP A 217 2.11 3.70 10.39
CA ASP A 217 1.21 2.90 11.25
C ASP A 217 0.41 3.88 12.09
N GLU A 218 -0.65 4.45 11.50
CA GLU A 218 -1.39 5.56 12.06
C GLU A 218 -2.91 5.33 12.01
N PRO A 219 -3.66 5.79 13.02
CA PRO A 219 -5.11 5.81 12.94
C PRO A 219 -5.59 6.62 11.74
N LEU A 220 -6.68 6.19 11.08
CA LEU A 220 -7.40 7.00 10.10
C LEU A 220 -7.99 8.21 10.81
N LYS A 221 -7.72 9.41 10.27
CA LYS A 221 -8.05 10.72 10.87
C LYS A 221 -9.31 11.32 10.28
#